data_b35bd8ef73b9904dde86cbfc9812846b
#
_entry.id   b35bd8ef73b9904dde86cbfc9812846b
#
_cell.length_a   1.000
_cell.length_b   1.000
_cell.length_c   1.000
_cell.angle_alpha   90.00
_cell.angle_beta   90.00
_cell.angle_gamma   90.00
#
_symmetry.space_group_name_H-M   'P 1'
#
loop_
_entity.id
_entity.type
_entity.pdbx_description
1 polymer ?
#
loop_
_entity_poly.entity_id
_entity_poly.type
_entity_poly.pdbx_seq_one_letter_code
_entity_poly.pdbx_strand_id
1 'polypeptide(L)'
;MARRENGVQASEDKQGLGKSRQAGLCADTIIMTMDGELPARDIAPGDRIITRDAGMAVLLGVRRKRLRCDAIQIKAGSLGHKRPPEDVILPAGTQILIRDWRARALYASAQKLVPVQDLQDGEFVTLLPAQDLDIVEFIFDTPHVIYAGGLEIGCQTND
;
A
#
# COMPACT_ATOMS: atom_id res chain seq x y z
N MET A 1 20.44 21.90 -15.89
CA MET A 1 20.12 21.70 -16.54
C MET A 1 19.76 21.69 -16.37
N ALA A 2 20.21 21.91 -16.02
CA ALA A 2 19.64 21.69 -16.33
C ALA A 2 19.26 21.50 -15.95
N ARG A 3 18.92 21.15 -15.56
CA ARG A 3 18.40 20.87 -15.69
C ARG A 3 17.91 20.67 -15.36
N ARG A 4 18.00 20.62 -14.93
CA ARG A 4 17.46 20.28 -15.06
C ARG A 4 17.03 20.24 -14.59
N GLU A 5 17.22 20.32 -14.11
CA GLU A 5 16.78 20.17 -14.25
C GLU A 5 16.24 20.12 -13.97
N ASN A 6 16.45 20.13 -13.48
CA ASN A 6 15.94 20.00 -13.71
C ASN A 6 15.41 19.86 -13.43
N GLY A 7 15.34 19.87 -12.83
CA GLY A 7 14.68 19.51 -13.23
C GLY A 7 14.18 19.39 -12.71
N VAL A 8 14.03 19.14 -12.25
CA VAL A 8 13.44 18.94 -12.39
C VAL A 8 12.93 18.91 -12.05
N GLN A 9 12.71 18.83 -11.82
CA GLN A 9 12.16 18.74 -12.07
C GLN A 9 11.44 18.67 -11.87
N ALA A 10 11.43 18.78 -11.51
CA ALA A 10 10.65 18.61 -11.78
C ALA A 10 10.08 18.51 -11.48
N SER A 11 9.97 18.41 -11.25
CA SER A 11 9.32 18.20 -11.49
C SER A 11 8.79 18.19 -11.09
N GLU A 12 8.59 18.22 -10.92
CA GLU A 12 7.99 18.10 -10.96
C GLU A 12 7.28 18.18 -10.65
N ASP A 13 7.28 18.32 -10.38
CA ASP A 13 6.59 18.28 -10.32
C ASP A 13 5.95 18.38 -10.12
N LYS A 14 5.65 18.29 -10.21
CA LYS A 14 5.04 18.06 -10.22
C LYS A 14 4.63 18.03 -9.55
N GLN A 15 4.81 18.11 -9.21
CA GLN A 15 4.49 17.95 -8.78
C GLN A 15 4.03 17.68 -7.75
N GLY A 16 4.50 18.18 -6.77
CA GLY A 16 4.08 17.73 -5.47
C GLY A 16 3.23 16.50 -5.45
N LEU A 17 2.58 16.30 -6.48
CA LEU A 17 1.68 15.16 -6.64
C LEU A 17 2.44 13.84 -6.66
N GLY A 18 3.62 13.84 -7.23
CA GLY A 18 4.36 12.59 -7.40
C GLY A 18 4.64 11.90 -6.08
N LYS A 19 5.06 12.64 -5.08
CA LYS A 19 5.44 12.01 -3.82
C LYS A 19 4.27 11.49 -3.02
N SER A 20 3.07 12.07 -3.18
CA SER A 20 1.89 11.59 -2.47
C SER A 20 1.36 10.31 -3.10
N ARG A 21 1.97 9.85 -4.18
CA ARG A 21 1.57 8.63 -4.85
C ARG A 21 2.50 7.46 -4.55
N GLN A 22 3.40 7.64 -3.62
CA GLN A 22 4.28 6.55 -3.22
C GLN A 22 3.43 5.39 -2.71
N ALA A 23 3.71 4.19 -3.20
CA ALA A 23 2.97 2.98 -2.85
C ALA A 23 3.92 1.91 -2.35
N GLY A 24 3.37 0.92 -1.68
CA GLY A 24 4.13 -0.19 -1.13
C GLY A 24 3.68 -0.49 0.28
N LEU A 25 4.50 -1.20 1.01
CA LEU A 25 4.22 -1.60 2.39
C LEU A 25 5.37 -1.16 3.27
N CYS A 26 5.07 -0.85 4.53
CA CYS A 26 6.14 -0.64 5.49
C CYS A 26 6.76 -1.99 5.82
N ALA A 27 8.07 -1.98 6.09
CA ALA A 27 8.85 -3.21 6.27
C ALA A 27 8.32 -4.09 7.40
N ASP A 28 7.68 -3.50 8.40
CA ASP A 28 7.15 -4.24 9.55
C ASP A 28 5.76 -4.81 9.33
N THR A 29 5.12 -4.49 8.21
CA THR A 29 3.75 -4.95 7.95
C THR A 29 3.74 -6.47 7.80
N ILE A 30 2.80 -7.14 8.45
CA ILE A 30 2.72 -8.60 8.44
C ILE A 30 1.97 -9.07 7.21
N ILE A 31 2.59 -9.97 6.46
CA ILE A 31 2.08 -10.50 5.19
C ILE A 31 1.67 -11.95 5.38
N MET A 32 0.53 -12.33 4.83
CA MET A 32 0.10 -13.73 4.86
C MET A 32 0.73 -14.50 3.71
N THR A 33 1.50 -15.53 4.05
CA THR A 33 2.14 -16.38 3.06
C THR A 33 1.75 -17.83 3.29
N MET A 34 2.07 -18.68 2.33
CA MET A 34 1.83 -20.12 2.48
C MET A 34 2.66 -20.73 3.59
N ASP A 35 3.71 -20.04 4.04
CA ASP A 35 4.57 -20.47 5.14
C ASP A 35 4.25 -19.75 6.44
N GLY A 36 3.09 -19.09 6.51
CA GLY A 36 2.65 -18.38 7.70
C GLY A 36 2.76 -16.87 7.54
N GLU A 37 2.60 -16.17 8.64
CA GLU A 37 2.64 -14.71 8.66
C GLU A 37 4.07 -14.25 8.86
N LEU A 38 4.56 -13.41 7.94
CA LEU A 38 5.93 -12.91 7.97
C LEU A 38 5.91 -11.39 7.75
N PRO A 39 6.83 -10.66 8.39
CA PRO A 39 6.92 -9.23 8.08
C PRO A 39 7.43 -9.03 6.65
N ALA A 40 7.00 -7.93 6.05
CA ALA A 40 7.34 -7.64 4.66
C ALA A 40 8.84 -7.67 4.40
N ARG A 41 9.64 -7.24 5.38
CA ARG A 41 11.09 -7.19 5.22
C ARG A 41 11.72 -8.58 5.05
N ASP A 42 11.03 -9.64 5.48
CA ASP A 42 11.55 -11.01 5.41
C ASP A 42 11.06 -11.76 4.19
N ILE A 43 10.25 -11.13 3.35
CA ILE A 43 9.72 -11.76 2.14
C ILE A 43 10.75 -11.66 1.02
N ALA A 44 10.90 -12.71 0.25
CA ALA A 44 11.91 -12.79 -0.82
C ALA A 44 11.30 -13.33 -2.10
N PRO A 45 11.94 -13.08 -3.25
CA PRO A 45 11.47 -13.68 -4.52
C PRO A 45 11.39 -15.21 -4.39
N GLY A 46 10.35 -15.75 -4.97
CA GLY A 46 10.07 -17.19 -4.86
C GLY A 46 9.12 -17.55 -3.75
N ASP A 47 8.91 -16.66 -2.81
CA ASP A 47 7.93 -16.89 -1.74
C ASP A 47 6.52 -16.96 -2.31
N ARG A 48 5.68 -17.78 -1.71
CA ARG A 48 4.30 -17.97 -2.13
C ARG A 48 3.41 -17.12 -1.23
N ILE A 49 2.79 -16.11 -1.82
CA ILE A 49 1.99 -15.14 -1.10
C ILE A 49 0.52 -15.51 -1.26
N ILE A 50 -0.24 -15.47 -0.17
CA ILE A 50 -1.68 -15.71 -0.24
C ILE A 50 -2.34 -14.50 -0.85
N THR A 51 -3.17 -14.71 -1.88
CA THR A 51 -3.88 -13.63 -2.56
C THR A 51 -5.37 -13.84 -2.49
N ARG A 52 -6.10 -12.74 -2.46
CA ARG A 52 -7.56 -12.78 -2.47
C ARG A 52 -8.11 -13.21 -3.83
N ASP A 53 -7.47 -12.74 -4.89
CA ASP A 53 -8.00 -12.93 -6.24
C ASP A 53 -7.63 -14.28 -6.84
N ALA A 54 -6.47 -14.85 -6.48
CA ALA A 54 -5.98 -16.07 -7.11
C ALA A 54 -5.66 -17.19 -6.12
N GLY A 55 -5.85 -16.95 -4.83
CA GLY A 55 -5.52 -17.91 -3.80
C GLY A 55 -4.04 -17.86 -3.40
N MET A 56 -3.14 -17.96 -4.37
CA MET A 56 -1.71 -17.89 -4.10
C MET A 56 -1.00 -17.42 -5.36
N ALA A 57 0.07 -16.66 -5.17
CA ALA A 57 0.92 -16.21 -6.27
C ALA A 57 2.37 -16.26 -5.83
N VAL A 58 3.25 -16.61 -6.76
CA VAL A 58 4.69 -16.64 -6.50
C VAL A 58 5.25 -15.26 -6.73
N LEU A 59 5.99 -14.77 -5.74
CA LEU A 59 6.60 -13.46 -5.82
C LEU A 59 7.79 -13.49 -6.76
N LEU A 60 7.82 -12.59 -7.74
CA LEU A 60 8.90 -12.53 -8.72
C LEU A 60 10.05 -11.67 -8.25
N GLY A 61 9.75 -10.59 -7.54
CA GLY A 61 10.79 -9.69 -7.09
C GLY A 61 10.33 -8.82 -5.93
N VAL A 62 11.30 -8.19 -5.30
CA VAL A 62 11.06 -7.29 -4.18
C VAL A 62 11.92 -6.07 -4.38
N ARG A 63 11.33 -4.88 -4.26
CA ARG A 63 12.08 -3.64 -4.20
C ARG A 63 12.03 -3.09 -2.78
N ARG A 64 13.18 -2.73 -2.28
CA ARG A 64 13.28 -2.12 -0.96
C ARG A 64 13.90 -0.75 -1.09
N LYS A 65 13.29 0.22 -0.41
CA LYS A 65 13.84 1.57 -0.42
C LYS A 65 13.47 2.28 0.86
N ARG A 66 14.30 3.24 1.23
CA ARG A 66 14.02 4.11 2.36
C ARG A 66 13.90 5.52 1.81
N LEU A 67 12.75 6.14 2.07
CA LEU A 67 12.55 7.49 1.59
C LEU A 67 11.57 8.22 2.49
N ARG A 68 11.60 9.53 2.38
CA ARG A 68 10.70 10.40 3.14
C ARG A 68 9.46 10.63 2.31
N CYS A 69 8.31 10.29 2.86
CA CYS A 69 7.06 10.44 2.14
C CYS A 69 5.89 10.59 3.09
N ASP A 70 4.76 10.99 2.52
CA ASP A 70 3.52 11.06 3.25
C ASP A 70 3.03 9.65 3.57
N ALA A 71 2.45 9.50 4.74
CA ALA A 71 1.93 8.22 5.21
C ALA A 71 0.52 8.40 5.71
N ILE A 72 -0.24 7.32 5.65
CA ILE A 72 -1.61 7.28 6.17
C ILE A 72 -1.64 6.25 7.29
N GLN A 73 -2.24 6.63 8.42
CA GLN A 73 -2.49 5.71 9.50
C GLN A 73 -3.95 5.28 9.47
N ILE A 74 -4.17 3.97 9.52
CA ILE A 74 -5.51 3.38 9.63
C ILE A 74 -5.62 2.78 11.02
N LYS A 75 -6.55 3.30 11.81
CA LYS A 75 -6.74 2.81 13.16
C LYS A 75 -7.41 1.44 13.17
N ALA A 76 -7.08 0.66 14.17
CA ALA A 76 -7.67 -0.67 14.36
C ALA A 76 -9.20 -0.58 14.29
N GLY A 77 -9.81 -1.51 13.58
CA GLY A 77 -11.26 -1.61 13.46
C GLY A 77 -11.91 -0.63 12.50
N SER A 78 -11.13 0.25 11.84
CA SER A 78 -11.69 1.32 11.01
C SER A 78 -12.52 0.83 9.83
N LEU A 79 -12.18 -0.34 9.29
CA LEU A 79 -12.79 -0.83 8.06
C LEU A 79 -13.88 -1.89 8.31
N GLY A 80 -14.33 -2.00 9.56
CA GLY A 80 -15.39 -2.95 9.91
C GLY A 80 -14.84 -4.35 10.18
N HIS A 81 -15.66 -5.15 10.87
CA HIS A 81 -15.31 -6.54 11.20
C HIS A 81 -13.96 -6.65 11.90
N LYS A 82 -13.64 -5.67 12.76
CA LYS A 82 -12.40 -5.62 13.51
C LYS A 82 -11.15 -5.57 12.60
N ARG A 83 -11.28 -5.00 11.43
CA ARG A 83 -10.15 -4.83 10.50
C ARG A 83 -9.72 -3.39 10.45
N PRO A 84 -8.43 -3.10 10.45
CA PRO A 84 -7.35 -4.03 10.79
C PRO A 84 -7.36 -4.35 12.28
N PRO A 85 -6.71 -5.44 12.69
CA PRO A 85 -6.68 -5.78 14.13
C PRO A 85 -5.83 -4.81 14.96
N GLU A 86 -4.88 -4.15 14.31
CA GLU A 86 -4.03 -3.16 14.97
C GLU A 86 -3.89 -1.97 14.02
N ASP A 87 -3.40 -0.85 14.54
CA ASP A 87 -3.14 0.33 13.70
C ASP A 87 -2.10 -0.01 12.63
N VAL A 88 -2.33 0.46 11.41
CA VAL A 88 -1.44 0.20 10.28
C VAL A 88 -1.04 1.51 9.64
N ILE A 89 0.23 1.62 9.27
CA ILE A 89 0.76 2.78 8.55
C ILE A 89 1.14 2.33 7.14
N LEU A 90 0.68 3.08 6.15
CA LEU A 90 0.94 2.79 4.74
C LEU A 90 1.40 4.05 4.03
N PRO A 91 2.26 3.92 3.01
CA PRO A 91 2.51 5.05 2.10
C PRO A 91 1.19 5.51 1.48
N ALA A 92 1.07 6.81 1.25
CA ALA A 92 -0.20 7.43 0.90
C ALA A 92 -0.83 6.91 -0.39
N GLY A 93 -0.01 6.45 -1.33
CA GLY A 93 -0.51 5.96 -2.61
C GLY A 93 -0.81 4.47 -2.67
N THR A 94 -0.61 3.76 -1.57
CA THR A 94 -0.86 2.32 -1.53
C THR A 94 -2.34 2.03 -1.76
N GLN A 95 -2.63 1.06 -2.64
CA GLN A 95 -4.01 0.74 -2.97
C GLN A 95 -4.57 -0.28 -2.00
N ILE A 96 -5.76 0.01 -1.50
CA ILE A 96 -6.44 -0.85 -0.54
C ILE A 96 -7.82 -1.21 -1.11
N LEU A 97 -8.21 -2.47 -0.93
CA LEU A 97 -9.53 -2.91 -1.34
C LEU A 97 -10.52 -2.59 -0.23
N ILE A 98 -11.53 -1.81 -0.56
CA ILE A 98 -12.61 -1.52 0.38
C ILE A 98 -13.84 -2.30 -0.03
N ARG A 99 -14.55 -2.87 0.96
CA ARG A 99 -15.74 -3.68 0.76
C ARG A 99 -16.83 -3.33 1.76
N ASP A 100 -16.63 -2.29 2.54
CA ASP A 100 -17.61 -1.84 3.54
C ASP A 100 -18.49 -0.74 2.92
N TRP A 101 -19.22 -0.03 3.76
CA TRP A 101 -20.14 1.03 3.33
C TRP A 101 -19.45 2.09 2.46
N ARG A 102 -18.13 2.28 2.62
CA ARG A 102 -17.41 3.28 1.85
C ARG A 102 -17.41 2.98 0.36
N ALA A 103 -17.35 1.69 0.00
CA ALA A 103 -17.34 1.33 -1.42
C ALA A 103 -18.60 1.79 -2.12
N ARG A 104 -19.74 1.59 -1.49
CA ARG A 104 -21.02 2.03 -2.08
C ARG A 104 -21.20 3.54 -1.97
N ALA A 105 -20.89 4.11 -0.81
CA ALA A 105 -21.14 5.52 -0.59
C ALA A 105 -20.25 6.42 -1.44
N LEU A 106 -18.99 6.04 -1.62
CA LEU A 106 -18.02 6.90 -2.29
C LEU A 106 -17.85 6.54 -3.77
N TYR A 107 -18.08 5.27 -4.14
CA TYR A 107 -17.73 4.79 -5.48
C TYR A 107 -18.88 4.04 -6.15
N ALA A 108 -20.03 3.93 -5.50
CA ALA A 108 -21.20 3.24 -6.05
C ALA A 108 -20.88 1.80 -6.47
N SER A 109 -20.06 1.11 -5.69
CA SER A 109 -19.62 -0.24 -6.01
C SER A 109 -19.61 -1.10 -4.75
N ALA A 110 -19.76 -2.42 -4.93
CA ALA A 110 -19.69 -3.33 -3.79
C ALA A 110 -18.28 -3.41 -3.22
N GLN A 111 -17.29 -3.25 -4.08
CA GLN A 111 -15.89 -3.23 -3.66
C GLN A 111 -15.07 -2.45 -4.67
N LYS A 112 -13.95 -1.87 -4.22
CA LYS A 112 -13.09 -1.10 -5.10
C LYS A 112 -11.70 -0.95 -4.51
N LEU A 113 -10.69 -1.00 -5.38
CA LEU A 113 -9.31 -0.66 -5.00
C LEU A 113 -9.13 0.85 -5.13
N VAL A 114 -8.69 1.48 -4.05
CA VAL A 114 -8.49 2.93 -4.03
C VAL A 114 -7.17 3.26 -3.33
N PRO A 115 -6.51 4.36 -3.68
CA PRO A 115 -5.37 4.82 -2.90
C PRO A 115 -5.80 5.13 -1.47
N VAL A 116 -5.04 4.68 -0.51
CA VAL A 116 -5.44 4.82 0.89
C VAL A 116 -5.62 6.29 1.28
N GLN A 117 -4.88 7.20 0.63
CA GLN A 117 -5.04 8.63 0.93
C GLN A 117 -6.44 9.15 0.62
N ASP A 118 -7.17 8.48 -0.27
CA ASP A 118 -8.53 8.90 -0.61
C ASP A 118 -9.54 8.55 0.47
N LEU A 119 -9.14 7.78 1.46
CA LEU A 119 -10.03 7.35 2.54
C LEU A 119 -9.90 8.20 3.79
N GLN A 120 -9.13 9.28 3.74
CA GLN A 120 -8.92 10.12 4.92
C GLN A 120 -10.24 10.68 5.43
N ASP A 121 -10.48 10.55 6.72
CA ASP A 121 -11.66 11.11 7.37
C ASP A 121 -11.28 11.99 8.57
N GLY A 122 -9.98 12.12 8.86
CA GLY A 122 -9.51 12.96 9.95
C GLY A 122 -9.63 12.33 11.32
N GLU A 123 -10.16 11.11 11.40
CA GLU A 123 -10.37 10.44 12.68
C GLU A 123 -9.81 9.04 12.66
N PHE A 124 -10.33 8.17 11.80
CA PHE A 124 -9.91 6.77 11.74
C PHE A 124 -8.84 6.54 10.68
N VAL A 125 -8.87 7.32 9.62
CA VAL A 125 -7.89 7.27 8.53
C VAL A 125 -7.30 8.66 8.42
N THR A 126 -6.05 8.82 8.86
CA THR A 126 -5.46 10.15 9.01
C THR A 126 -4.12 10.25 8.30
N LEU A 127 -3.85 11.44 7.79
CA LEU A 127 -2.56 11.75 7.19
C LEU A 127 -1.55 12.01 8.30
N LEU A 128 -0.41 11.35 8.23
CA LEU A 128 0.70 11.61 9.12
C LEU A 128 1.68 12.55 8.44
N PRO A 129 2.43 13.33 9.22
CA PRO A 129 3.48 14.18 8.64
C PRO A 129 4.47 13.33 7.84
N ALA A 130 5.08 13.94 6.84
CA ALA A 130 6.09 13.26 6.04
C ALA A 130 7.17 12.70 6.96
N GLN A 131 7.55 11.46 6.72
CA GLN A 131 8.51 10.76 7.57
C GLN A 131 9.29 9.76 6.77
N ASP A 132 10.42 9.34 7.29
CA ASP A 132 11.25 8.33 6.65
C ASP A 132 10.60 6.97 6.85
N LEU A 133 10.37 6.28 5.75
CA LEU A 133 9.77 4.95 5.78
C LEU A 133 10.67 3.97 5.06
N ASP A 134 10.78 2.77 5.62
CA ASP A 134 11.36 1.62 4.92
C ASP A 134 10.23 0.97 4.16
N ILE A 135 10.27 1.05 2.84
CA ILE A 135 9.18 0.62 1.98
C ILE A 135 9.58 -0.63 1.21
N VAL A 136 8.67 -1.58 1.15
CA VAL A 136 8.83 -2.82 0.41
C VAL A 136 7.75 -2.87 -0.66
N GLU A 137 8.16 -3.06 -1.91
CA GLU A 137 7.24 -3.26 -3.02
C GLU A 137 7.39 -4.68 -3.54
N PHE A 138 6.25 -5.37 -3.69
CA PHE A 138 6.22 -6.73 -4.21
C PHE A 138 5.91 -6.70 -5.70
N ILE A 139 6.65 -7.52 -6.46
CA ILE A 139 6.51 -7.60 -7.91
C ILE A 139 5.99 -8.97 -8.28
N PHE A 140 4.80 -8.99 -8.88
CA PHE A 140 4.16 -10.20 -9.41
C PHE A 140 4.08 -10.11 -10.92
N ASP A 141 3.77 -11.23 -11.58
CA ASP A 141 3.59 -11.25 -13.03
C ASP A 141 2.30 -10.55 -13.47
N THR A 142 1.28 -10.52 -12.60
CA THR A 142 0.04 -9.81 -12.83
C THR A 142 -0.37 -9.13 -11.54
N PRO A 143 -1.29 -8.14 -11.59
CA PRO A 143 -1.76 -7.50 -10.36
C PRO A 143 -2.49 -8.49 -9.46
N HIS A 144 -2.26 -8.39 -8.17
CA HIS A 144 -2.91 -9.24 -7.17
C HIS A 144 -3.31 -8.42 -5.97
N VAL A 145 -4.23 -8.95 -5.18
CA VAL A 145 -4.62 -8.39 -3.88
C VAL A 145 -4.14 -9.34 -2.81
N ILE A 146 -3.29 -8.85 -1.91
CA ILE A 146 -2.69 -9.66 -0.85
C ILE A 146 -3.26 -9.24 0.50
N TYR A 147 -3.02 -10.06 1.51
CA TYR A 147 -3.43 -9.75 2.88
C TYR A 147 -2.22 -9.26 3.65
N ALA A 148 -2.26 -8.00 4.05
CA ALA A 148 -1.14 -7.34 4.69
C ALA A 148 -1.65 -6.45 5.82
N GLY A 149 -1.14 -6.68 7.04
CA GLY A 149 -1.55 -5.90 8.20
C GLY A 149 -3.03 -6.01 8.53
N GLY A 150 -3.68 -7.10 8.13
CA GLY A 150 -5.11 -7.25 8.30
C GLY A 150 -5.94 -6.52 7.26
N LEU A 151 -5.29 -5.97 6.23
CA LEU A 151 -5.94 -5.25 5.14
C LEU A 151 -5.77 -6.01 3.84
N GLU A 152 -6.56 -5.66 2.84
CA GLU A 152 -6.46 -6.22 1.51
C GLU A 152 -5.80 -5.17 0.63
N ILE A 153 -4.56 -5.44 0.23
CA ILE A 153 -3.69 -4.46 -0.42
C ILE A 153 -3.46 -4.87 -1.87
N GLY A 154 -3.66 -3.92 -2.79
CA GLY A 154 -3.40 -4.16 -4.20
C GLY A 154 -1.94 -4.01 -4.54
N CYS A 155 -1.39 -5.01 -5.21
CA CYS A 155 -0.02 -4.99 -5.69
C CYS A 155 -0.06 -4.97 -7.21
N GLN A 156 0.49 -3.90 -7.79
CA GLN A 156 0.52 -3.74 -9.23
C GLN A 156 1.69 -4.49 -9.83
N THR A 157 1.59 -4.78 -11.12
CA THR A 157 2.76 -5.29 -11.82
C THR A 157 3.78 -4.16 -11.94
N ASN A 158 5.02 -4.57 -12.05
CA ASN A 158 6.09 -3.62 -12.27
C ASN A 158 6.22 -3.37 -13.77
N ASP A 159 6.13 -2.14 -14.14
CA ASP A 159 6.34 -1.72 -15.53
C ASP A 159 7.75 -1.26 -15.77
#